data_ff0126cb903cd9500c91609ef6363258
#
_entry.id   ff0126cb903cd9500c91609ef6363258
#
_cell.length_a   1.000
_cell.length_b   1.000
_cell.length_c   1.000
_cell.angle_alpha   90.00
_cell.angle_beta   90.00
_cell.angle_gamma   90.00
#
_symmetry.space_group_name_H-M   'P 1'
#
loop_
_entity.id
_entity.type
_entity.pdbx_description
1 polymer ?
#
loop_
_entity_poly.entity_id
_entity_poly.type
_entity_poly.pdbx_seq_one_letter_code
_entity_poly.pdbx_strand_id
1 'polypeptide(L)'
;MIIIGHPWISSPKFCKVFSAADIKKSKAEDIVLLEPLVDSHTLASHCRQNQISFAVTVNTLQEAIFANALGATYMVCEEDDALIIQPIAQEYLFDTRVLTLIHEEKEITKIARSGIDGVIFPEAIC
;
A
#
# COMPACT_ATOMS: atom_id res chain seq x y z
N MET A 1 -9.44 -9.60 6.58
CA MET A 1 -8.23 -9.53 5.74
C MET A 1 -8.54 -8.84 4.43
N ILE A 2 -7.69 -7.91 4.03
CA ILE A 2 -7.85 -7.20 2.76
C ILE A 2 -7.24 -8.06 1.64
N ILE A 3 -7.94 -8.22 0.53
CA ILE A 3 -7.45 -8.97 -0.63
C ILE A 3 -7.62 -8.09 -1.86
N ILE A 4 -6.50 -7.71 -2.48
CA ILE A 4 -6.48 -6.82 -3.64
C ILE A 4 -5.98 -7.58 -4.87
N GLY A 5 -6.78 -7.58 -5.93
CA GLY A 5 -6.37 -8.14 -7.22
C GLY A 5 -6.74 -9.59 -7.47
N HIS A 6 -7.58 -10.19 -6.63
CA HIS A 6 -8.07 -11.55 -6.86
C HIS A 6 -9.34 -11.51 -7.73
N PRO A 7 -9.49 -12.41 -8.70
CA PRO A 7 -10.66 -12.39 -9.61
C PRO A 7 -12.02 -12.48 -8.92
N TRP A 8 -12.10 -13.12 -7.76
CA TRP A 8 -13.36 -13.29 -7.04
C TRP A 8 -13.77 -12.07 -6.21
N ILE A 9 -12.85 -11.13 -6.01
CA ILE A 9 -13.06 -10.02 -5.07
C ILE A 9 -12.84 -8.71 -5.81
N SER A 10 -13.89 -7.89 -5.84
CA SER A 10 -13.78 -6.55 -6.41
C SER A 10 -12.85 -5.70 -5.57
N SER A 11 -11.87 -5.05 -6.19
CA SER A 11 -10.92 -4.22 -5.50
C SER A 11 -10.39 -3.14 -6.45
N PRO A 12 -9.87 -2.03 -5.92
CA PRO A 12 -9.25 -1.00 -6.76
C PRO A 12 -7.94 -1.49 -7.34
N LYS A 13 -7.51 -0.87 -8.43
CA LYS A 13 -6.16 -1.05 -8.95
C LYS A 13 -5.23 -0.02 -8.32
N PHE A 14 -3.97 -0.40 -8.18
CA PHE A 14 -2.92 0.46 -7.65
C PHE A 14 -2.04 0.88 -8.82
N CYS A 15 -2.19 2.12 -9.25
CA CYS A 15 -1.51 2.59 -10.45
C CYS A 15 -0.37 3.54 -10.11
N LYS A 16 0.82 3.22 -10.61
CA LYS A 16 2.03 4.00 -10.35
C LYS A 16 1.93 5.38 -11.00
N VAL A 17 2.33 6.38 -10.26
CA VAL A 17 2.42 7.76 -10.75
C VAL A 17 3.79 8.34 -10.41
N PHE A 18 4.27 9.26 -11.24
CA PHE A 18 5.59 9.85 -11.09
C PHE A 18 5.55 11.38 -11.06
N SER A 19 4.36 11.95 -11.24
CA SER A 19 4.18 13.41 -11.25
C SER A 19 2.75 13.78 -10.86
N ALA A 20 2.55 15.06 -10.53
CA ALA A 20 1.21 15.58 -10.26
C ALA A 20 0.30 15.46 -11.50
N ALA A 21 0.86 15.55 -12.70
CA ALA A 21 0.10 15.38 -13.94
C ALA A 21 -0.44 13.96 -14.07
N ASP A 22 0.35 12.95 -13.68
CA ASP A 22 -0.09 11.56 -13.66
C ASP A 22 -1.25 11.35 -12.69
N ILE A 23 -1.18 12.00 -11.53
CA ILE A 23 -2.25 11.92 -10.53
C ILE A 23 -3.57 12.46 -11.10
N LYS A 24 -3.51 13.57 -11.84
CA LYS A 24 -4.70 14.15 -12.47
C LYS A 24 -5.33 13.24 -13.51
N LYS A 25 -4.52 12.38 -14.15
CA LYS A 25 -4.99 11.43 -15.16
C LYS A 25 -5.51 10.13 -14.55
N SER A 26 -5.26 9.89 -13.26
CA SER A 26 -5.70 8.67 -12.61
C SER A 26 -7.22 8.66 -12.45
N LYS A 27 -7.78 7.44 -12.42
CA LYS A 27 -9.22 7.26 -12.22
C LYS A 27 -9.55 7.41 -10.74
N ALA A 28 -10.73 7.94 -10.44
CA ALA A 28 -11.17 8.16 -9.06
C ALA A 28 -11.27 6.84 -8.26
N GLU A 29 -11.59 5.74 -8.92
CA GLU A 29 -11.70 4.43 -8.27
C GLU A 29 -10.35 3.74 -8.05
N ASP A 30 -9.27 4.23 -8.66
CA ASP A 30 -7.94 3.65 -8.50
C ASP A 30 -7.21 4.27 -7.30
N ILE A 31 -6.26 3.50 -6.77
CA ILE A 31 -5.35 3.99 -5.73
C ILE A 31 -4.05 4.42 -6.41
N VAL A 32 -3.60 5.62 -6.13
CA VAL A 32 -2.30 6.12 -6.60
C VAL A 32 -1.21 5.37 -5.86
N LEU A 33 -0.25 4.79 -6.57
CA LEU A 33 0.88 4.07 -5.97
C LEU A 33 2.16 4.88 -6.16
N LEU A 34 2.80 5.21 -5.04
CA LEU A 34 4.03 6.00 -5.00
C LEU A 34 5.22 5.12 -4.63
N GLU A 35 6.32 5.26 -5.35
CA GLU A 35 7.57 4.57 -5.03
C GLU A 35 8.75 5.23 -5.76
N PRO A 36 9.94 5.28 -5.15
CA PRO A 36 10.16 5.06 -3.72
C PRO A 36 9.73 6.29 -2.91
N LEU A 37 9.50 6.10 -1.62
CA LEU A 37 9.02 7.19 -0.76
C LEU A 37 9.96 8.40 -0.75
N VAL A 38 11.27 8.17 -0.73
CA VAL A 38 12.27 9.23 -0.69
C VAL A 38 12.14 10.20 -1.88
N ASP A 39 11.70 9.72 -3.03
CA ASP A 39 11.54 10.53 -4.23
C ASP A 39 10.09 10.99 -4.45
N SER A 40 9.14 10.53 -3.64
CA SER A 40 7.71 10.77 -3.86
C SER A 40 6.99 11.41 -2.67
N HIS A 41 7.72 11.83 -1.62
CA HIS A 41 7.08 12.41 -0.43
C HIS A 41 6.29 13.68 -0.74
N THR A 42 6.72 14.46 -1.73
CA THR A 42 5.99 15.66 -2.15
C THR A 42 4.68 15.30 -2.83
N LEU A 43 4.66 14.22 -3.62
CA LEU A 43 3.43 13.71 -4.22
C LEU A 43 2.49 13.17 -3.17
N ALA A 44 3.02 12.54 -2.11
CA ALA A 44 2.21 12.06 -0.99
C ALA A 44 1.51 13.23 -0.30
N SER A 45 2.22 14.32 -0.06
CA SER A 45 1.63 15.53 0.53
C SER A 45 0.57 16.13 -0.39
N HIS A 46 0.81 16.14 -1.69
CA HIS A 46 -0.17 16.61 -2.68
C HIS A 46 -1.44 15.77 -2.64
N CYS A 47 -1.31 14.44 -2.59
CA CYS A 47 -2.47 13.55 -2.49
C CYS A 47 -3.27 13.82 -1.23
N ARG A 48 -2.59 13.98 -0.09
CA ARG A 48 -3.26 14.23 1.18
C ARG A 48 -4.01 15.56 1.15
N GLN A 49 -3.39 16.61 0.63
CA GLN A 49 -4.02 17.94 0.55
C GLN A 49 -5.24 17.95 -0.36
N ASN A 50 -5.27 17.09 -1.36
CA ASN A 50 -6.37 17.00 -2.33
C ASN A 50 -7.31 15.82 -2.06
N GLN A 51 -7.16 15.15 -0.91
CA GLN A 51 -8.00 14.02 -0.49
C GLN A 51 -8.00 12.88 -1.51
N ILE A 52 -6.85 12.61 -2.08
CA ILE A 52 -6.63 11.52 -3.03
C ILE A 52 -6.03 10.33 -2.26
N SER A 53 -6.70 9.18 -2.34
CA SER A 53 -6.20 7.96 -1.71
C SER A 53 -4.93 7.49 -2.39
N PHE A 54 -3.90 7.17 -1.61
CA PHE A 54 -2.64 6.71 -2.14
C PHE A 54 -2.04 5.59 -1.30
N ALA A 55 -1.20 4.80 -1.95
CA ALA A 55 -0.40 3.76 -1.34
C ALA A 55 1.08 4.06 -1.58
N VAL A 56 1.93 3.55 -0.73
CA VAL A 56 3.38 3.71 -0.84
C VAL A 56 4.05 2.34 -0.76
N THR A 57 4.97 2.06 -1.67
CA THR A 57 5.84 0.90 -1.55
C THR A 57 6.92 1.21 -0.52
N VAL A 58 7.04 0.36 0.50
CA VAL A 58 8.01 0.54 1.59
C VAL A 58 8.92 -0.66 1.71
N ASN A 59 10.18 -0.41 2.07
CA ASN A 59 11.20 -1.45 2.22
C ASN A 59 11.79 -1.48 3.62
N THR A 60 11.47 -0.51 4.48
CA THR A 60 12.00 -0.43 5.83
C THR A 60 10.90 -0.01 6.80
N LEU A 61 11.12 -0.29 8.09
CA LEU A 61 10.22 0.17 9.14
C LEU A 61 10.14 1.69 9.17
N GLN A 62 11.26 2.39 8.96
CA GLN A 62 11.28 3.84 8.95
C GLN A 62 10.38 4.39 7.84
N GLU A 63 10.46 3.83 6.63
CA GLU A 63 9.58 4.22 5.53
C GLU A 63 8.11 3.99 5.86
N ALA A 64 7.80 2.87 6.52
CA ALA A 64 6.44 2.55 6.93
C ALA A 64 5.89 3.60 7.91
N ILE A 65 6.71 4.01 8.87
CA ILE A 65 6.33 5.04 9.85
C ILE A 65 6.03 6.36 9.13
N PHE A 66 6.89 6.77 8.18
CA PHE A 66 6.66 7.97 7.39
C PHE A 66 5.41 7.86 6.50
N ALA A 67 5.18 6.70 5.88
CA ALA A 67 4.00 6.48 5.04
C ALA A 67 2.72 6.71 5.85
N ASN A 68 2.66 6.15 7.05
CA ASN A 68 1.51 6.36 7.94
C ASN A 68 1.38 7.83 8.34
N ALA A 69 2.48 8.48 8.70
CA ALA A 69 2.46 9.90 9.08
C ALA A 69 2.01 10.81 7.94
N LEU A 70 2.32 10.44 6.70
CA LEU A 70 1.91 11.19 5.52
C LEU A 70 0.47 10.91 5.12
N GLY A 71 -0.20 9.96 5.77
CA GLY A 71 -1.62 9.68 5.51
C GLY A 71 -1.89 8.68 4.41
N ALA A 72 -0.94 7.79 4.10
CA ALA A 72 -1.17 6.74 3.12
C ALA A 72 -2.33 5.85 3.53
N THR A 73 -3.15 5.43 2.57
CA THR A 73 -4.23 4.48 2.82
C THR A 73 -3.67 3.07 2.98
N TYR A 74 -2.69 2.72 2.16
CA TYR A 74 -2.02 1.43 2.19
C TYR A 74 -0.52 1.59 2.06
N MET A 75 0.21 0.61 2.59
CA MET A 75 1.62 0.43 2.24
C MET A 75 1.78 -0.97 1.66
N VAL A 76 2.62 -1.10 0.65
CA VAL A 76 2.90 -2.36 -0.04
C VAL A 76 4.33 -2.76 0.23
N CYS A 77 4.54 -4.00 0.67
CA CYS A 77 5.88 -4.49 1.00
C CYS A 77 5.98 -5.99 0.79
N GLU A 78 7.20 -6.50 0.83
CA GLU A 78 7.45 -7.94 0.81
C GLU A 78 7.13 -8.55 2.18
N GLU A 79 6.97 -9.86 2.22
CA GLU A 79 6.57 -10.58 3.44
C GLU A 79 7.53 -10.31 4.61
N ASP A 80 8.84 -10.39 4.36
CA ASP A 80 9.83 -10.20 5.43
C ASP A 80 9.71 -8.83 6.08
N ASP A 81 9.46 -7.81 5.28
CA ASP A 81 9.27 -6.45 5.79
C ASP A 81 7.93 -6.33 6.52
N ALA A 82 6.87 -6.95 6.00
CA ALA A 82 5.56 -6.92 6.62
C ALA A 82 5.57 -7.54 8.02
N LEU A 83 6.34 -8.61 8.21
CA LEU A 83 6.48 -9.26 9.52
C LEU A 83 7.11 -8.33 10.56
N ILE A 84 7.96 -7.42 10.14
CA ILE A 84 8.58 -6.42 11.03
C ILE A 84 7.64 -5.24 11.25
N ILE A 85 6.97 -4.79 10.19
CA ILE A 85 6.14 -3.58 10.20
C ILE A 85 4.82 -3.78 10.93
N GLN A 86 4.15 -4.92 10.70
CA GLN A 86 2.80 -5.13 11.22
C GLN A 86 2.67 -5.00 12.74
N PRO A 87 3.59 -5.57 13.57
CA PRO A 87 3.49 -5.39 15.01
C PRO A 87 3.57 -3.93 15.44
N ILE A 88 4.38 -3.14 14.76
CA ILE A 88 4.52 -1.71 15.05
C ILE A 88 3.25 -0.96 14.63
N ALA A 89 2.69 -1.31 13.48
CA ALA A 89 1.45 -0.72 13.01
C ALA A 89 0.30 -0.97 14.01
N GLN A 90 0.25 -2.16 14.61
CA GLN A 90 -0.74 -2.50 15.62
C GLN A 90 -0.48 -1.76 16.92
N GLU A 91 0.77 -1.68 17.35
CA GLU A 91 1.15 -1.02 18.61
C GLU A 91 0.76 0.48 18.58
N TYR A 92 1.02 1.15 17.45
CA TYR A 92 0.75 2.58 17.31
C TYR A 92 -0.58 2.87 16.61
N LEU A 93 -1.40 1.85 16.36
CA LEU A 93 -2.73 1.99 15.76
C LEU A 93 -2.69 2.75 14.43
N PHE A 94 -1.82 2.32 13.53
CA PHE A 94 -1.70 2.95 12.21
C PHE A 94 -3.04 2.91 11.46
N ASP A 95 -3.41 4.03 10.85
CA ASP A 95 -4.53 4.06 9.90
C ASP A 95 -4.15 3.40 8.58
N THR A 96 -2.87 3.50 8.20
CA THR A 96 -2.35 2.87 6.99
C THR A 96 -2.34 1.35 7.13
N ARG A 97 -2.96 0.64 6.18
CA ARG A 97 -3.03 -0.82 6.21
C ARG A 97 -1.80 -1.42 5.51
N VAL A 98 -1.30 -2.50 6.08
CA VAL A 98 -0.10 -3.18 5.58
C VAL A 98 -0.53 -4.29 4.61
N LEU A 99 -0.10 -4.17 3.36
CA LEU A 99 -0.37 -5.16 2.33
C LEU A 99 0.93 -5.85 1.92
N THR A 100 0.91 -7.17 1.88
CA THR A 100 2.04 -7.96 1.40
C THR A 100 1.81 -8.34 -0.06
N LEU A 101 2.82 -8.11 -0.90
CA LEU A 101 2.78 -8.56 -2.29
C LEU A 101 2.95 -10.08 -2.32
N ILE A 102 2.00 -10.78 -2.93
CA ILE A 102 2.05 -12.22 -3.12
C ILE A 102 1.79 -12.56 -4.58
N HIS A 103 2.19 -13.76 -5.00
CA HIS A 103 2.04 -14.21 -6.39
C HIS A 103 1.09 -15.40 -6.54
N GLU A 104 0.81 -16.12 -5.45
CA GLU A 104 -0.01 -17.33 -5.48
C GLU A 104 -1.06 -17.32 -4.37
N GLU A 105 -2.27 -17.82 -4.68
CA GLU A 105 -3.37 -17.90 -3.71
C GLU A 105 -3.01 -18.64 -2.43
N LYS A 106 -2.17 -19.67 -2.54
CA LYS A 106 -1.79 -20.47 -1.37
C LYS A 106 -1.04 -19.69 -0.31
N GLU A 107 -0.45 -18.55 -0.68
CA GLU A 107 0.26 -17.69 0.28
C GLU A 107 -0.70 -16.95 1.22
N ILE A 108 -1.97 -16.80 0.86
CA ILE A 108 -2.95 -16.05 1.65
C ILE A 108 -3.05 -16.60 3.08
N THR A 109 -3.12 -17.92 3.23
CA THR A 109 -3.26 -18.56 4.55
C THR A 109 -2.05 -18.25 5.44
N LYS A 110 -0.85 -18.30 4.87
CA LYS A 110 0.39 -18.00 5.59
C LYS A 110 0.41 -16.55 6.08
N ILE A 111 0.06 -15.63 5.20
CA ILE A 111 0.02 -14.20 5.53
C ILE A 111 -1.04 -13.93 6.60
N ALA A 112 -2.21 -14.56 6.47
CA ALA A 112 -3.28 -14.42 7.46
C ALA A 112 -2.85 -14.90 8.84
N ARG A 113 -2.13 -16.01 8.92
CA ARG A 113 -1.62 -16.55 10.19
C ARG A 113 -0.61 -15.61 10.85
N SER A 114 0.10 -14.82 10.04
CA SER A 114 1.05 -13.83 10.56
C SER A 114 0.38 -12.55 11.05
N GLY A 115 -0.93 -12.42 10.86
CA GLY A 115 -1.69 -11.26 11.34
C GLY A 115 -1.49 -9.99 10.50
N ILE A 116 -0.99 -10.10 9.28
CA ILE A 116 -0.81 -8.98 8.38
C ILE A 116 -2.18 -8.53 7.85
N ASP A 117 -2.36 -7.22 7.66
CA ASP A 117 -3.66 -6.63 7.30
C ASP A 117 -4.22 -7.16 5.99
N GLY A 118 -3.38 -7.42 5.00
CA GLY A 118 -3.88 -7.92 3.73
C GLY A 118 -2.80 -8.29 2.74
N VAL A 119 -3.26 -8.68 1.56
CA VAL A 119 -2.41 -9.11 0.44
C VAL A 119 -2.78 -8.34 -0.83
N ILE A 120 -1.81 -8.20 -1.72
CA ILE A 120 -2.02 -7.63 -3.05
C ILE A 120 -1.34 -8.52 -4.08
N PHE A 121 -2.04 -8.80 -5.17
CA PHE A 121 -1.50 -9.55 -6.31
C PHE A 121 -0.93 -8.58 -7.35
N PRO A 122 0.12 -8.99 -8.09
CA PRO A 122 0.74 -8.12 -9.11
C PRO A 122 -0.25 -7.62 -10.17
N GLU A 123 -1.30 -8.37 -10.45
CA GLU A 123 -2.33 -8.03 -11.44
C GLU A 123 -3.06 -6.73 -11.10
N ALA A 124 -3.08 -6.35 -9.83
CA ALA A 124 -3.71 -5.11 -9.38
C ALA A 124 -2.81 -3.88 -9.54
N ILE A 125 -1.53 -4.08 -9.85
CA ILE A 125 -0.58 -2.99 -9.98
C ILE A 125 -0.43 -2.61 -11.45
N CYS A 126 -0.68 -1.35 -11.78
CA CYS A 126 -0.56 -0.86 -13.17
C CYS A 126 0.37 0.36 -13.31
#